data_5831d872a11826b4b3c512ed5fb05bbf
#
_entry.id   5831d872a11826b4b3c512ed5fb05bbf
#
_cell.length_a   1.000
_cell.length_b   1.000
_cell.length_c   1.000
_cell.angle_alpha   90.00
_cell.angle_beta   90.00
_cell.angle_gamma   90.00
#
_symmetry.space_group_name_H-M   'P 1'
#
loop_
_entity.id
_entity.type
_entity.pdbx_description
1 polymer ?
#
loop_
_entity_poly.entity_id
_entity_poly.type
_entity_poly.pdbx_seq_one_letter_code
_entity_poly.pdbx_strand_id
1 'polypeptide(L)'
;MNFSFLLLFVFLSLSLFSCNKGDSTSTSTSASTADNSSAGSNNQSQCTSLRIFQKNIFGKQAKQTNDCGYIVAYDGKLTKLNELGETKWESEISLKQRKHSNLGKPSVIQTSDGGYLYSDNYGIAKVSSSGEIEWTNKQYGDFEDAIEHSNGYFYVVSDDLVAHKSLAKVYKFSSNGNKVWIKRFGGGCSWEKLRSILETSDGELIIVGGKSHGNNRFACTFEFYDDAWIIKVDADSGVKIWEKTYGGKNFERFEDIVKNPNGGYYAIGTACNKKNPPEAGDLCASNMSALWMKIDDSGNSLGKKHYTIGPNQTGFSITNTSSGGTAWVGLNKKKVGSTTLYQAVFAKLTSTPTVNYSKVVDLGSGNATSIELTKDGGFIIVAGKNVFKTDSDMKIPTLETNCNRSNKNHCP
;
A
#
# COMPACT_ATOMS: atom_id res chain seq x y z
N MET A 1 -7.57 -18.22 60.23
CA MET A 1 -6.93 -17.49 61.33
C MET A 1 -6.02 -16.45 60.69
N ASN A 2 -6.31 -15.16 61.07
CA ASN A 2 -5.57 -13.89 60.86
C ASN A 2 -5.45 -13.38 59.43
N PHE A 3 -6.21 -12.43 58.91
CA PHE A 3 -6.54 -11.01 59.28
C PHE A 3 -5.32 -10.10 59.52
N SER A 4 -5.11 -9.15 58.60
CA SER A 4 -4.79 -7.74 58.82
C SER A 4 -4.78 -7.07 57.41
N PHE A 5 -5.74 -6.25 57.02
CA PHE A 5 -6.04 -4.83 57.31
C PHE A 5 -4.83 -3.90 57.06
N LEU A 6 -4.99 -3.04 56.06
CA LEU A 6 -5.41 -1.65 55.91
C LEU A 6 -4.23 -0.68 55.79
N LEU A 7 -4.18 0.16 54.82
CA LEU A 7 -4.47 1.59 54.95
C LEU A 7 -4.37 2.35 53.63
N LEU A 8 -5.45 3.05 53.40
CA LEU A 8 -5.70 4.04 52.36
C LEU A 8 -5.06 5.37 52.77
N PHE A 9 -4.34 6.06 51.90
CA PHE A 9 -4.12 7.52 52.03
C PHE A 9 -4.49 8.24 50.72
N VAL A 10 -5.59 8.97 50.85
CA VAL A 10 -6.02 10.02 49.92
C VAL A 10 -5.32 11.31 50.34
N PHE A 11 -4.64 11.99 49.42
CA PHE A 11 -4.30 13.39 49.55
C PHE A 11 -4.98 14.18 48.45
N LEU A 12 -5.97 14.93 48.91
CA LEU A 12 -6.62 16.04 48.20
C LEU A 12 -5.78 17.28 48.45
N SER A 13 -5.37 18.02 47.46
CA SER A 13 -4.94 19.40 47.58
C SER A 13 -5.62 20.26 46.52
N LEU A 14 -6.58 21.03 47.01
CA LEU A 14 -7.09 22.23 46.36
C LEU A 14 -6.00 23.29 46.33
N SER A 15 -5.88 24.03 45.26
CA SER A 15 -5.38 25.41 45.29
C SER A 15 -6.09 26.28 44.25
N LEU A 16 -6.48 27.40 44.81
CA LEU A 16 -7.43 28.39 44.36
C LEU A 16 -6.95 29.28 43.21
N PHE A 17 -7.93 29.71 42.44
CA PHE A 17 -7.87 30.82 41.49
C PHE A 17 -7.45 32.15 42.16
N SER A 18 -6.67 32.94 41.41
CA SER A 18 -6.67 34.39 41.54
C SER A 18 -6.59 35.04 40.16
N CYS A 19 -7.62 35.79 39.88
CA CYS A 19 -7.76 36.68 38.74
C CYS A 19 -7.19 38.06 39.14
N ASN A 20 -6.37 38.70 38.29
CA ASN A 20 -6.18 40.15 38.42
C ASN A 20 -6.11 40.81 37.03
N LYS A 21 -6.99 41.77 36.83
CA LYS A 21 -7.05 42.75 35.74
C LYS A 21 -6.09 43.91 36.00
N GLY A 22 -5.52 44.48 34.98
CA GLY A 22 -4.84 45.77 35.07
C GLY A 22 -4.35 46.28 33.72
N ASP A 23 -4.85 47.41 33.33
CA ASP A 23 -4.82 48.16 32.07
C ASP A 23 -3.45 48.68 31.60
N SER A 24 -3.39 48.81 30.28
CA SER A 24 -2.83 49.88 29.42
C SER A 24 -1.54 50.65 29.76
N THR A 25 -0.58 50.74 28.87
CA THR A 25 -0.26 51.88 27.99
C THR A 25 1.04 51.67 27.20
N SER A 26 1.04 52.22 26.00
CA SER A 26 2.08 52.30 24.98
C SER A 26 3.42 52.91 25.41
N THR A 27 4.54 52.45 24.86
CA THR A 27 5.52 53.30 24.13
C THR A 27 6.58 52.46 23.41
N SER A 28 6.91 52.91 22.24
CA SER A 28 7.95 52.46 21.31
C SER A 28 9.37 52.68 21.86
N THR A 29 10.28 51.75 21.63
CA THR A 29 11.66 52.04 21.16
C THR A 29 12.38 50.79 20.68
N SER A 30 13.05 50.92 19.55
CA SER A 30 13.91 49.98 18.88
C SER A 30 15.19 49.68 19.62
N ALA A 31 15.64 48.42 19.65
CA ALA A 31 17.07 48.05 19.56
C ALA A 31 17.22 46.55 19.27
N SER A 32 18.04 46.26 18.29
CA SER A 32 18.55 44.97 17.85
C SER A 32 19.41 44.27 18.88
N THR A 33 19.20 42.96 19.08
CA THR A 33 20.29 42.02 19.33
C THR A 33 19.83 40.62 18.94
N ALA A 34 20.66 39.97 18.16
CA ALA A 34 20.51 38.58 17.77
C ALA A 34 20.72 37.67 18.98
N ASP A 35 19.86 36.71 19.18
CA ASP A 35 20.19 35.49 19.89
C ASP A 35 19.54 34.28 19.24
N ASN A 36 20.43 33.39 18.85
CA ASN A 36 20.20 32.08 18.30
C ASN A 36 19.65 31.16 19.41
N SER A 37 18.41 30.77 19.31
CA SER A 37 17.95 29.53 19.93
C SER A 37 17.00 28.83 18.95
N SER A 38 17.55 27.85 18.22
CA SER A 38 16.83 26.93 17.38
C SER A 38 15.95 26.01 18.23
N ALA A 39 14.73 26.46 18.50
CA ALA A 39 13.63 25.55 18.84
C ALA A 39 13.08 24.99 17.52
N GLY A 40 13.28 23.70 17.30
CA GLY A 40 12.72 22.99 16.15
C GLY A 40 11.20 23.13 16.13
N SER A 41 10.69 24.08 15.37
CA SER A 41 9.28 24.13 15.01
C SER A 41 9.00 22.97 14.08
N ASN A 42 8.20 22.00 14.52
CA ASN A 42 7.53 21.02 13.68
C ASN A 42 6.54 21.72 12.74
N ASN A 43 7.05 22.48 11.78
CA ASN A 43 6.28 22.91 10.61
C ASN A 43 6.14 21.70 9.68
N GLN A 44 5.20 20.79 9.98
CA GLN A 44 4.58 20.01 8.92
C GLN A 44 3.89 21.02 8.00
N SER A 45 4.57 21.39 6.92
CA SER A 45 3.98 22.16 5.84
C SER A 45 2.72 21.43 5.39
N GLN A 46 1.55 22.03 5.62
CA GLN A 46 0.30 21.49 5.11
C GLN A 46 0.41 21.50 3.60
N CYS A 47 0.48 20.29 2.99
CA CYS A 47 0.48 20.12 1.55
C CYS A 47 -0.93 20.46 1.02
N THR A 48 -1.24 21.73 0.89
CA THR A 48 -2.57 22.23 0.52
C THR A 48 -2.73 22.51 -0.98
N SER A 49 -1.68 22.24 -1.77
CA SER A 49 -1.69 22.52 -3.21
C SER A 49 -2.48 21.44 -3.96
N LEU A 50 -3.69 21.80 -4.39
CA LEU A 50 -4.56 20.97 -5.27
C LEU A 50 -4.09 20.98 -6.73
N ARG A 51 -2.80 20.85 -6.98
CA ARG A 51 -2.35 20.75 -8.38
C ARG A 51 -2.52 19.32 -8.88
N ILE A 52 -3.49 19.14 -9.76
CA ILE A 52 -3.63 17.90 -10.53
C ILE A 52 -2.66 17.92 -11.71
N PHE A 53 -2.00 16.79 -11.95
CA PHE A 53 -1.10 16.61 -13.07
C PHE A 53 -1.12 15.18 -13.61
N GLN A 54 -0.68 15.04 -14.85
CA GLN A 54 -0.25 13.77 -15.43
C GLN A 54 1.21 13.89 -15.85
N LYS A 55 1.99 12.91 -15.45
CA LYS A 55 3.39 12.75 -15.85
C LYS A 55 3.55 11.46 -16.63
N ASN A 56 4.08 11.55 -17.85
CA ASN A 56 4.43 10.35 -18.63
C ASN A 56 5.76 9.79 -18.10
N ILE A 57 5.67 8.90 -17.13
CA ILE A 57 6.79 8.24 -16.48
C ILE A 57 6.36 6.85 -16.04
N PHE A 58 7.20 5.87 -16.31
CA PHE A 58 6.96 4.52 -15.85
C PHE A 58 7.01 4.44 -14.33
N GLY A 59 6.05 3.75 -13.75
CA GLY A 59 5.96 3.48 -12.33
C GLY A 59 5.25 2.15 -12.05
N LYS A 60 5.48 1.62 -10.85
CA LYS A 60 4.73 0.50 -10.27
C LYS A 60 4.09 0.91 -8.96
N GLN A 61 4.76 1.77 -8.20
CA GLN A 61 4.25 2.38 -6.99
C GLN A 61 4.65 3.86 -6.94
N ALA A 62 3.77 4.69 -6.40
CA ALA A 62 4.05 6.08 -6.08
C ALA A 62 3.52 6.43 -4.70
N LYS A 63 4.27 7.24 -3.96
CA LYS A 63 3.94 7.73 -2.62
C LYS A 63 4.13 9.23 -2.54
N GLN A 64 3.28 9.91 -1.75
CA GLN A 64 3.52 11.30 -1.40
C GLN A 64 4.63 11.39 -0.33
N THR A 65 5.51 12.38 -0.46
CA THR A 65 6.63 12.60 0.45
C THR A 65 6.36 13.76 1.42
N ASN A 66 7.16 13.87 2.48
CA ASN A 66 6.96 14.87 3.53
C ASN A 66 7.14 16.31 3.02
N ASP A 67 7.90 16.51 1.95
CA ASP A 67 8.11 17.79 1.25
C ASP A 67 6.99 18.12 0.23
N CYS A 68 5.84 17.45 0.34
CA CYS A 68 4.69 17.56 -0.57
C CYS A 68 4.92 17.09 -2.01
N GLY A 69 6.11 16.62 -2.32
CA GLY A 69 6.42 15.99 -3.58
C GLY A 69 5.99 14.53 -3.62
N TYR A 70 6.54 13.77 -4.58
CA TYR A 70 6.21 12.36 -4.77
C TYR A 70 7.47 11.57 -5.07
N ILE A 71 7.48 10.31 -4.63
CA ILE A 71 8.50 9.33 -5.00
C ILE A 71 7.84 8.22 -5.83
N VAL A 72 8.46 7.84 -6.93
CA VAL A 72 7.95 6.82 -7.86
C VAL A 72 8.98 5.73 -8.00
N ALA A 73 8.57 4.48 -7.76
CA ALA A 73 9.38 3.29 -7.98
C ALA A 73 9.03 2.61 -9.29
N TYR A 74 10.05 2.25 -10.02
CA TYR A 74 9.99 1.40 -11.20
C TYR A 74 11.20 0.46 -11.21
N ASP A 75 11.18 -0.55 -12.01
CA ASP A 75 12.17 -1.63 -12.16
C ASP A 75 13.64 -1.14 -12.10
N GLY A 76 14.24 -1.17 -10.92
CA GLY A 76 15.61 -0.69 -10.66
C GLY A 76 15.77 0.84 -10.67
N LYS A 77 14.69 1.61 -10.51
CA LYS A 77 14.75 3.08 -10.58
C LYS A 77 13.83 3.75 -9.57
N LEU A 78 14.31 4.83 -8.95
CA LEU A 78 13.51 5.79 -8.22
C LEU A 78 13.50 7.14 -8.95
N THR A 79 12.35 7.77 -9.01
CA THR A 79 12.17 9.14 -9.52
C THR A 79 11.50 9.99 -8.46
N LYS A 80 12.15 11.04 -8.01
CA LYS A 80 11.58 12.03 -7.10
C LYS A 80 10.98 13.17 -7.89
N LEU A 81 9.73 13.49 -7.59
CA LEU A 81 9.00 14.62 -8.15
C LEU A 81 8.79 15.68 -7.08
N ASN A 82 8.71 16.96 -7.49
CA ASN A 82 8.20 18.02 -6.65
C ASN A 82 6.65 17.98 -6.58
N GLU A 83 6.04 18.90 -5.87
CA GLU A 83 4.59 19.04 -5.72
C GLU A 83 3.85 19.31 -7.05
N LEU A 84 4.56 19.82 -8.06
CA LEU A 84 4.04 20.11 -9.41
C LEU A 84 4.15 18.93 -10.37
N GLY A 85 4.75 17.83 -9.94
CA GLY A 85 5.05 16.67 -10.79
C GLY A 85 6.30 16.82 -11.65
N GLU A 86 7.15 17.82 -11.39
CA GLU A 86 8.43 17.99 -12.08
C GLU A 86 9.50 17.12 -11.43
N THR A 87 10.37 16.52 -12.24
CA THR A 87 11.44 15.65 -11.75
C THR A 87 12.51 16.46 -11.03
N LYS A 88 12.75 16.13 -9.78
CA LYS A 88 13.86 16.67 -8.97
C LYS A 88 15.16 15.91 -9.20
N TRP A 89 15.07 14.59 -9.11
CA TRP A 89 16.17 13.68 -9.34
C TRP A 89 15.68 12.28 -9.73
N GLU A 90 16.58 11.51 -10.30
CA GLU A 90 16.40 10.09 -10.60
C GLU A 90 17.60 9.31 -10.07
N SER A 91 17.35 8.12 -9.54
CA SER A 91 18.39 7.24 -9.02
C SER A 91 18.22 5.84 -9.62
N GLU A 92 19.29 5.35 -10.27
CA GLU A 92 19.35 3.99 -10.81
C GLU A 92 19.86 3.03 -9.72
N ILE A 93 19.03 2.04 -9.36
CA ILE A 93 19.31 1.10 -8.27
C ILE A 93 19.73 -0.25 -8.86
N SER A 94 21.03 -0.53 -8.82
CA SER A 94 21.59 -1.71 -9.46
C SER A 94 21.61 -2.92 -8.53
N LEU A 95 20.46 -3.55 -8.32
CA LEU A 95 20.33 -4.80 -7.54
C LEU A 95 20.47 -6.06 -8.41
N LYS A 96 20.24 -5.98 -9.72
CA LYS A 96 20.22 -7.12 -10.66
C LYS A 96 21.52 -7.93 -10.60
N GLN A 97 21.39 -9.24 -10.37
CA GLN A 97 22.51 -10.19 -10.44
C GLN A 97 22.41 -11.19 -11.61
N ARG A 98 21.20 -11.53 -12.06
CA ARG A 98 20.91 -12.41 -13.22
C ARG A 98 19.51 -12.11 -13.77
N LYS A 99 19.24 -12.56 -15.02
CA LYS A 99 17.89 -12.50 -15.59
C LYS A 99 16.98 -13.48 -14.83
N HIS A 100 16.18 -13.01 -13.92
CA HIS A 100 14.99 -13.70 -13.42
C HIS A 100 13.72 -13.04 -13.97
N SER A 101 12.63 -13.78 -13.96
CA SER A 101 11.33 -13.29 -14.40
C SER A 101 10.93 -12.03 -13.62
N ASN A 102 10.53 -10.98 -14.32
CA ASN A 102 10.06 -9.70 -13.75
C ASN A 102 8.67 -9.87 -13.07
N LEU A 103 8.55 -10.68 -12.03
CA LEU A 103 7.27 -11.00 -11.40
C LEU A 103 6.96 -10.18 -10.14
N GLY A 104 7.98 -9.63 -9.45
CA GLY A 104 7.78 -8.82 -8.26
C GLY A 104 7.34 -7.39 -8.59
N LYS A 105 6.75 -6.74 -7.61
CA LYS A 105 6.29 -5.36 -7.69
C LYS A 105 7.29 -4.46 -6.94
N PRO A 106 8.08 -3.61 -7.64
CA PRO A 106 8.91 -2.64 -6.96
C PRO A 106 8.09 -1.82 -5.97
N SER A 107 8.58 -1.71 -4.74
CA SER A 107 7.96 -0.96 -3.66
C SER A 107 8.88 0.17 -3.20
N VAL A 108 8.30 1.27 -2.72
CA VAL A 108 9.03 2.40 -2.13
C VAL A 108 8.25 3.00 -0.98
N ILE A 109 8.95 3.28 0.11
CA ILE A 109 8.45 4.08 1.22
C ILE A 109 9.43 5.22 1.50
N GLN A 110 8.93 6.35 2.02
CA GLN A 110 9.78 7.33 2.65
C GLN A 110 10.09 6.88 4.07
N THR A 111 11.36 6.90 4.45
CA THR A 111 11.83 6.52 5.79
C THR A 111 11.80 7.71 6.76
N SER A 112 11.83 7.44 8.06
CA SER A 112 11.72 8.42 9.14
C SER A 112 12.84 9.47 9.12
N ASP A 113 14.01 9.12 8.57
CA ASP A 113 15.16 10.02 8.34
C ASP A 113 15.00 10.91 7.10
N GLY A 114 13.86 10.81 6.39
CA GLY A 114 13.60 11.57 5.17
C GLY A 114 14.13 10.95 3.89
N GLY A 115 14.89 9.87 3.96
CA GLY A 115 15.32 9.06 2.82
C GLY A 115 14.24 8.12 2.32
N TYR A 116 14.64 7.06 1.61
CA TYR A 116 13.71 6.11 0.98
C TYR A 116 14.22 4.68 1.13
N LEU A 117 13.32 3.74 1.41
CA LEU A 117 13.59 2.33 1.25
C LEU A 117 12.94 1.86 -0.07
N TYR A 118 13.73 1.30 -0.95
CA TYR A 118 13.32 0.67 -2.19
C TYR A 118 13.44 -0.85 -2.07
N SER A 119 12.51 -1.60 -2.65
CA SER A 119 12.61 -3.05 -2.80
C SER A 119 12.17 -3.50 -4.19
N ASP A 120 12.80 -4.56 -4.71
CA ASP A 120 12.41 -5.25 -5.94
C ASP A 120 12.78 -6.75 -5.88
N ASN A 121 12.64 -7.48 -6.99
CA ASN A 121 12.95 -8.91 -7.08
C ASN A 121 14.38 -9.31 -6.73
N TYR A 122 15.28 -8.35 -6.51
CA TYR A 122 16.70 -8.60 -6.33
C TYR A 122 17.21 -8.15 -4.96
N GLY A 123 16.37 -7.51 -4.16
CA GLY A 123 16.74 -7.06 -2.83
C GLY A 123 16.11 -5.74 -2.41
N ILE A 124 16.80 -5.08 -1.50
CA ILE A 124 16.43 -3.78 -0.97
C ILE A 124 17.58 -2.78 -1.06
N ALA A 125 17.25 -1.51 -1.16
CA ALA A 125 18.20 -0.41 -1.14
C ALA A 125 17.68 0.73 -0.26
N LYS A 126 18.55 1.32 0.54
CA LYS A 126 18.29 2.59 1.22
C LYS A 126 18.90 3.71 0.39
N VAL A 127 18.10 4.73 0.16
CA VAL A 127 18.45 5.88 -0.65
C VAL A 127 18.23 7.13 0.19
N SER A 128 19.16 8.08 0.16
CA SER A 128 19.05 9.35 0.88
C SER A 128 17.93 10.23 0.31
N SER A 129 17.60 11.29 1.02
CA SER A 129 16.63 12.30 0.53
C SER A 129 17.09 13.00 -0.77
N SER A 130 18.39 13.02 -1.07
CA SER A 130 19.00 13.57 -2.29
C SER A 130 19.08 12.57 -3.45
N GLY A 131 18.74 11.30 -3.24
CA GLY A 131 18.77 10.25 -4.26
C GLY A 131 20.06 9.42 -4.28
N GLU A 132 20.96 9.59 -3.32
CA GLU A 132 22.20 8.84 -3.17
C GLU A 132 21.94 7.47 -2.55
N ILE A 133 22.51 6.40 -3.09
CA ILE A 133 22.38 5.06 -2.51
C ILE A 133 23.29 4.98 -1.27
N GLU A 134 22.68 4.81 -0.10
CA GLU A 134 23.39 4.66 1.17
C GLU A 134 23.88 3.23 1.37
N TRP A 135 23.03 2.25 1.11
CA TRP A 135 23.38 0.84 1.14
C TRP A 135 22.41 -0.01 0.29
N THR A 136 22.87 -1.20 -0.04
CA THR A 136 22.06 -2.22 -0.72
C THR A 136 22.22 -3.56 -0.04
N ASN A 137 21.12 -4.34 0.02
CA ASN A 137 21.16 -5.74 0.43
C ASN A 137 20.52 -6.60 -0.66
N LYS A 138 21.36 -7.36 -1.36
CA LYS A 138 20.93 -8.22 -2.47
C LYS A 138 20.41 -9.54 -1.92
N GLN A 139 19.14 -9.79 -2.13
CA GLN A 139 18.47 -11.02 -1.75
C GLN A 139 17.69 -11.52 -2.98
N TYR A 140 17.65 -12.84 -3.16
CA TYR A 140 16.76 -13.42 -4.15
C TYR A 140 15.37 -13.59 -3.56
N GLY A 141 14.36 -13.12 -4.25
CA GLY A 141 12.97 -13.26 -3.90
C GLY A 141 12.11 -12.27 -4.69
N ASP A 142 10.88 -12.62 -4.97
CA ASP A 142 9.92 -11.68 -5.54
C ASP A 142 9.40 -10.80 -4.40
N PHE A 143 10.12 -9.71 -4.07
CA PHE A 143 9.69 -8.74 -3.06
C PHE A 143 8.48 -7.96 -3.57
N GLU A 144 7.48 -7.81 -2.73
CA GLU A 144 6.18 -7.26 -3.11
C GLU A 144 5.86 -5.95 -2.38
N ASP A 145 6.21 -5.85 -1.09
CA ASP A 145 5.94 -4.66 -0.29
C ASP A 145 6.90 -4.56 0.90
N ALA A 146 7.10 -3.34 1.40
CA ALA A 146 8.00 -3.05 2.51
C ALA A 146 7.44 -1.95 3.41
N ILE A 147 7.78 -2.01 4.70
CA ILE A 147 7.51 -0.95 5.69
C ILE A 147 8.75 -0.64 6.51
N GLU A 148 8.84 0.61 6.99
CA GLU A 148 9.59 0.97 8.17
C GLU A 148 8.66 0.89 9.37
N HIS A 149 9.03 0.08 10.34
CA HIS A 149 8.25 -0.14 11.54
C HIS A 149 8.68 0.83 12.65
N SER A 150 7.78 1.16 13.57
CA SER A 150 8.04 2.08 14.69
C SER A 150 9.20 1.63 15.60
N ASN A 151 9.58 0.34 15.58
CA ASN A 151 10.76 -0.17 16.29
C ASN A 151 12.09 0.09 15.56
N GLY A 152 12.09 0.81 14.44
CA GLY A 152 13.27 1.18 13.66
C GLY A 152 13.82 0.10 12.73
N TYR A 153 13.11 -1.01 12.56
CA TYR A 153 13.45 -2.06 11.60
C TYR A 153 12.63 -1.95 10.32
N PHE A 154 13.18 -2.50 9.24
CA PHE A 154 12.46 -2.66 7.99
C PHE A 154 11.91 -4.07 7.88
N TYR A 155 10.65 -4.20 7.47
CA TYR A 155 10.01 -5.48 7.19
C TYR A 155 9.60 -5.54 5.74
N VAL A 156 9.90 -6.66 5.09
CA VAL A 156 9.67 -6.86 3.66
C VAL A 156 9.00 -8.20 3.44
N VAL A 157 7.96 -8.22 2.66
CA VAL A 157 7.27 -9.44 2.24
C VAL A 157 7.72 -9.88 0.87
N SER A 158 7.78 -11.18 0.67
CA SER A 158 8.29 -11.78 -0.57
C SER A 158 7.66 -13.14 -0.80
N ASP A 159 7.56 -13.52 -2.05
CA ASP A 159 7.42 -14.92 -2.48
C ASP A 159 8.71 -15.35 -3.21
N ASP A 160 9.16 -16.54 -2.89
CA ASP A 160 10.25 -17.17 -3.63
C ASP A 160 9.72 -18.33 -4.45
N LEU A 161 9.95 -18.30 -5.73
CA LEU A 161 9.71 -19.45 -6.59
C LEU A 161 10.89 -20.43 -6.53
N VAL A 162 10.74 -21.49 -5.74
CA VAL A 162 11.76 -22.55 -5.62
C VAL A 162 11.19 -23.86 -6.10
N ALA A 163 11.78 -24.44 -7.14
CA ALA A 163 11.42 -25.78 -7.68
C ALA A 163 9.90 -25.97 -7.85
N HIS A 164 9.24 -25.03 -8.54
CA HIS A 164 7.79 -25.02 -8.77
C HIS A 164 6.91 -24.82 -7.52
N LYS A 165 7.45 -24.19 -6.48
CA LYS A 165 6.72 -23.79 -5.27
C LYS A 165 6.96 -22.32 -5.01
N SER A 166 5.92 -21.60 -4.62
CA SER A 166 6.06 -20.26 -4.07
C SER A 166 6.09 -20.35 -2.55
N LEU A 167 7.09 -19.74 -1.92
CA LEU A 167 7.26 -19.71 -0.46
C LEU A 167 7.05 -18.30 0.04
N ALA A 168 5.96 -18.11 0.76
CA ALA A 168 5.68 -16.86 1.45
C ALA A 168 6.73 -16.55 2.52
N LYS A 169 7.40 -15.41 2.44
CA LYS A 169 8.47 -15.02 3.37
C LYS A 169 8.28 -13.61 3.89
N VAL A 170 8.69 -13.42 5.14
CA VAL A 170 8.88 -12.12 5.75
C VAL A 170 10.33 -11.98 6.16
N TYR A 171 10.93 -10.86 5.82
CA TYR A 171 12.30 -10.49 6.19
C TYR A 171 12.23 -9.34 7.19
N LYS A 172 13.11 -9.39 8.20
CA LYS A 172 13.43 -8.26 9.09
C LYS A 172 14.85 -7.81 8.81
N PHE A 173 15.00 -6.52 8.54
CA PHE A 173 16.31 -5.87 8.36
C PHE A 173 16.46 -4.76 9.39
N SER A 174 17.68 -4.55 9.86
CA SER A 174 18.03 -3.38 10.66
C SER A 174 18.09 -2.11 9.79
N SER A 175 18.15 -0.94 10.42
CA SER A 175 18.24 0.36 9.74
C SER A 175 19.47 0.47 8.80
N ASN A 176 20.55 -0.25 9.10
CA ASN A 176 21.76 -0.31 8.24
C ASN A 176 21.73 -1.44 7.20
N GLY A 177 20.56 -2.06 6.97
CA GLY A 177 20.35 -3.06 5.92
C GLY A 177 20.81 -4.49 6.25
N ASN A 178 21.26 -4.76 7.48
CA ASN A 178 21.63 -6.12 7.86
C ASN A 178 20.39 -6.96 8.11
N LYS A 179 20.37 -8.14 7.51
CA LYS A 179 19.28 -9.10 7.72
C LYS A 179 19.30 -9.66 9.14
N VAL A 180 18.21 -9.46 9.88
CA VAL A 180 18.06 -9.94 11.27
C VAL A 180 17.47 -11.34 11.28
N TRP A 181 16.34 -11.55 10.58
CA TRP A 181 15.72 -12.85 10.42
C TRP A 181 14.94 -12.97 9.11
N ILE A 182 14.65 -14.23 8.73
CA ILE A 182 13.68 -14.60 7.70
C ILE A 182 12.71 -15.59 8.31
N LYS A 183 11.42 -15.38 8.13
CA LYS A 183 10.37 -16.33 8.50
C LYS A 183 9.59 -16.77 7.28
N ARG A 184 9.23 -18.04 7.26
CA ARG A 184 8.42 -18.65 6.20
C ARG A 184 7.04 -18.96 6.76
N PHE A 185 6.02 -18.70 5.95
CA PHE A 185 4.62 -18.94 6.29
C PHE A 185 4.02 -19.88 5.26
N GLY A 186 3.04 -20.69 5.70
CA GLY A 186 2.41 -21.70 4.87
C GLY A 186 3.03 -23.08 4.98
N GLY A 187 2.70 -24.01 4.13
CA GLY A 187 3.11 -25.41 4.24
C GLY A 187 3.21 -26.18 2.93
N GLY A 188 4.36 -26.56 2.57
CA GLY A 188 4.73 -27.78 1.87
C GLY A 188 4.60 -27.86 0.36
N CYS A 189 3.45 -27.71 -0.26
CA CYS A 189 3.27 -27.90 -1.70
C CYS A 189 2.41 -26.80 -2.33
N SER A 190 2.41 -25.62 -1.77
CA SER A 190 1.46 -24.58 -2.14
C SER A 190 2.12 -23.38 -2.78
N TRP A 191 1.35 -22.66 -3.57
CA TRP A 191 1.68 -21.40 -4.19
C TRP A 191 1.23 -20.26 -3.25
N GLU A 192 1.85 -20.20 -2.07
CA GLU A 192 1.55 -19.16 -1.08
C GLU A 192 2.24 -17.86 -1.46
N LYS A 193 1.50 -16.77 -1.40
CA LYS A 193 1.98 -15.45 -1.81
C LYS A 193 1.64 -14.42 -0.76
N LEU A 194 2.62 -13.57 -0.42
CA LEU A 194 2.41 -12.36 0.36
C LEU A 194 2.47 -11.15 -0.58
N ARG A 195 1.56 -10.19 -0.37
CA ARG A 195 1.37 -9.07 -1.29
C ARG A 195 1.52 -7.71 -0.65
N SER A 196 1.07 -7.54 0.57
CA SER A 196 1.15 -6.26 1.27
C SER A 196 1.32 -6.48 2.76
N ILE A 197 1.99 -5.54 3.42
CA ILE A 197 2.32 -5.55 4.84
C ILE A 197 2.04 -4.19 5.44
N LEU A 198 1.56 -4.18 6.70
CA LEU A 198 1.46 -2.97 7.50
C LEU A 198 1.75 -3.25 8.98
N GLU A 199 2.14 -2.22 9.70
CA GLU A 199 2.23 -2.23 11.15
C GLU A 199 0.84 -2.01 11.75
N THR A 200 0.49 -2.78 12.78
CA THR A 200 -0.77 -2.63 13.54
C THR A 200 -0.67 -1.51 14.58
N SER A 201 -1.77 -1.18 15.24
CA SER A 201 -1.77 -0.18 16.33
C SER A 201 -1.08 -0.66 17.60
N ASP A 202 -0.97 -1.97 17.79
CA ASP A 202 -0.26 -2.62 18.91
C ASP A 202 1.19 -3.00 18.57
N GLY A 203 1.73 -2.51 17.42
CA GLY A 203 3.12 -2.68 17.03
C GLY A 203 3.43 -4.06 16.46
N GLU A 204 2.44 -4.79 15.99
CA GLU A 204 2.61 -6.06 15.30
C GLU A 204 2.53 -5.89 13.78
N LEU A 205 2.70 -6.97 13.04
CA LEU A 205 2.59 -6.97 11.58
C LEU A 205 1.27 -7.62 11.15
N ILE A 206 0.56 -6.97 10.23
CA ILE A 206 -0.50 -7.58 9.43
C ILE A 206 -0.02 -7.72 8.00
N ILE A 207 -0.22 -8.89 7.44
CA ILE A 207 0.27 -9.28 6.12
C ILE A 207 -0.87 -9.97 5.38
N VAL A 208 -1.06 -9.63 4.11
CA VAL A 208 -2.09 -10.25 3.27
C VAL A 208 -1.51 -10.85 2.00
N GLY A 209 -2.30 -11.76 1.41
CA GLY A 209 -1.94 -12.43 0.16
C GLY A 209 -2.91 -13.54 -0.22
N GLY A 210 -2.38 -14.63 -0.75
CA GLY A 210 -3.13 -15.84 -1.12
C GLY A 210 -2.50 -17.09 -0.55
N LYS A 211 -3.33 -17.98 -0.02
CA LYS A 211 -2.93 -19.30 0.48
C LYS A 211 -3.61 -20.39 -0.33
N SER A 212 -2.79 -21.21 -0.95
CA SER A 212 -3.27 -22.29 -1.81
C SER A 212 -3.80 -23.48 -1.00
N HIS A 213 -4.90 -24.07 -1.44
CA HIS A 213 -5.46 -25.30 -0.89
C HIS A 213 -4.91 -26.52 -1.62
N GLY A 214 -3.90 -27.15 -1.10
CA GLY A 214 -3.43 -28.47 -1.55
C GLY A 214 -3.57 -29.51 -0.44
N ASN A 215 -4.60 -30.35 -0.49
CA ASN A 215 -4.78 -31.43 0.49
C ASN A 215 -3.80 -32.60 0.33
N ASN A 216 -2.94 -32.59 -0.66
CA ASN A 216 -2.06 -33.72 -0.91
C ASN A 216 -0.58 -33.34 -0.70
N ARG A 217 -0.03 -33.69 0.48
CA ARG A 217 1.38 -33.47 0.84
C ARG A 217 2.39 -34.18 -0.09
N PHE A 218 1.95 -35.12 -0.92
CA PHE A 218 2.80 -35.94 -1.77
C PHE A 218 2.68 -35.68 -3.26
N ALA A 219 1.59 -35.08 -3.70
CA ALA A 219 1.40 -34.66 -5.08
C ALA A 219 1.14 -33.16 -5.09
N CYS A 220 2.15 -32.35 -5.40
CA CYS A 220 1.99 -30.95 -5.75
C CYS A 220 1.24 -30.86 -7.08
N THR A 221 0.01 -31.35 -7.11
CA THR A 221 -0.88 -31.19 -8.26
C THR A 221 -1.23 -29.73 -8.37
N PHE A 222 -1.20 -29.20 -9.58
CA PHE A 222 -1.48 -27.82 -9.91
C PHE A 222 -2.98 -27.48 -9.72
N GLU A 223 -3.48 -27.60 -8.49
CA GLU A 223 -4.79 -27.08 -8.14
C GLU A 223 -4.61 -25.63 -7.71
N PHE A 224 -4.92 -24.71 -8.61
CA PHE A 224 -4.73 -23.27 -8.46
C PHE A 224 -5.89 -22.60 -7.71
N TYR A 225 -6.21 -23.10 -6.51
CA TYR A 225 -7.21 -22.46 -5.64
C TYR A 225 -6.49 -21.77 -4.51
N ASP A 226 -6.37 -20.45 -4.61
CA ASP A 226 -5.92 -19.62 -3.49
C ASP A 226 -7.15 -19.12 -2.75
N ASP A 227 -7.15 -19.18 -1.42
CA ASP A 227 -8.00 -18.37 -0.57
C ASP A 227 -7.30 -17.05 -0.24
N ALA A 228 -8.05 -15.98 -0.17
CA ALA A 228 -7.55 -14.72 0.36
C ALA A 228 -7.06 -14.93 1.80
N TRP A 229 -5.84 -14.55 2.10
CA TRP A 229 -5.12 -14.88 3.31
C TRP A 229 -4.67 -13.65 4.07
N ILE A 230 -4.82 -13.66 5.40
CA ILE A 230 -4.31 -12.66 6.32
C ILE A 230 -3.57 -13.34 7.47
N ILE A 231 -2.44 -12.76 7.87
CA ILE A 231 -1.59 -13.26 8.96
C ILE A 231 -1.27 -12.09 9.89
N LYS A 232 -1.39 -12.31 11.21
CA LYS A 232 -0.81 -11.43 12.22
C LYS A 232 0.46 -12.07 12.76
N VAL A 233 1.54 -11.30 12.82
CA VAL A 233 2.88 -11.75 13.17
C VAL A 233 3.47 -10.82 14.21
N ASP A 234 4.08 -11.38 15.25
CA ASP A 234 4.90 -10.66 16.23
C ASP A 234 6.10 -10.04 15.51
N ALA A 235 6.24 -8.72 15.60
CA ALA A 235 7.24 -7.98 14.84
C ALA A 235 8.68 -8.29 15.29
N ASP A 236 8.91 -8.66 16.55
CA ASP A 236 10.25 -8.90 17.04
C ASP A 236 10.75 -10.30 16.73
N SER A 237 9.96 -11.31 17.04
CA SER A 237 10.33 -12.72 16.89
C SER A 237 9.98 -13.31 15.51
N GLY A 238 9.05 -12.68 14.78
CA GLY A 238 8.47 -13.21 13.54
C GLY A 238 7.59 -14.44 13.78
N VAL A 239 7.10 -14.66 15.00
CA VAL A 239 6.18 -15.75 15.32
C VAL A 239 4.78 -15.39 14.88
N LYS A 240 4.10 -16.31 14.22
CA LYS A 240 2.71 -16.13 13.82
C LYS A 240 1.82 -16.10 15.07
N ILE A 241 1.08 -15.00 15.26
CA ILE A 241 0.08 -14.83 16.33
C ILE A 241 -1.21 -15.54 15.91
N TRP A 242 -1.72 -15.23 14.74
CA TRP A 242 -2.86 -15.89 14.11
C TRP A 242 -2.83 -15.78 12.59
N GLU A 243 -3.62 -16.60 11.92
CA GLU A 243 -3.90 -16.50 10.50
C GLU A 243 -5.36 -16.82 10.21
N LYS A 244 -5.91 -16.25 9.15
CA LYS A 244 -7.25 -16.57 8.63
C LYS A 244 -7.25 -16.60 7.11
N THR A 245 -8.12 -17.44 6.56
CA THR A 245 -8.38 -17.52 5.12
C THR A 245 -9.84 -17.20 4.85
N TYR A 246 -10.08 -16.59 3.70
CA TYR A 246 -11.42 -16.24 3.23
C TYR A 246 -11.55 -16.70 1.79
N GLY A 247 -12.37 -17.66 1.56
CA GLY A 247 -12.57 -18.25 0.26
C GLY A 247 -13.42 -19.51 0.34
N GLY A 248 -13.21 -20.40 -0.61
CA GLY A 248 -13.94 -21.65 -0.68
C GLY A 248 -13.46 -22.51 -1.85
N LYS A 249 -14.35 -22.85 -2.77
CA LYS A 249 -14.02 -23.65 -3.96
C LYS A 249 -13.55 -22.82 -5.16
N ASN A 250 -13.41 -21.51 -4.98
CA ASN A 250 -13.02 -20.57 -6.03
C ASN A 250 -11.65 -19.97 -5.71
N PHE A 251 -11.11 -19.18 -6.64
CA PHE A 251 -9.88 -18.43 -6.43
C PHE A 251 -10.21 -17.09 -5.78
N GLU A 252 -9.63 -16.83 -4.63
CA GLU A 252 -9.63 -15.55 -3.95
C GLU A 252 -8.21 -15.19 -3.50
N ARG A 253 -7.82 -13.93 -3.61
CA ARG A 253 -6.54 -13.45 -3.11
C ARG A 253 -6.62 -11.97 -2.77
N PHE A 254 -5.99 -11.55 -1.68
CA PHE A 254 -5.73 -10.15 -1.41
C PHE A 254 -4.46 -9.68 -2.12
N GLU A 255 -4.50 -8.45 -2.61
CA GLU A 255 -3.36 -7.77 -3.25
C GLU A 255 -2.84 -6.60 -2.40
N ASP A 256 -3.71 -5.96 -1.60
CA ASP A 256 -3.34 -4.81 -0.78
C ASP A 256 -4.26 -4.65 0.44
N ILE A 257 -3.75 -3.98 1.49
CA ILE A 257 -4.46 -3.75 2.75
C ILE A 257 -4.11 -2.38 3.33
N VAL A 258 -5.11 -1.71 3.93
CA VAL A 258 -4.92 -0.46 4.67
C VAL A 258 -5.60 -0.51 6.02
N LYS A 259 -5.08 0.23 7.01
CA LYS A 259 -5.76 0.43 8.31
C LYS A 259 -7.09 1.15 8.08
N ASN A 260 -8.14 0.68 8.70
CA ASN A 260 -9.38 1.42 8.82
C ASN A 260 -9.24 2.41 9.99
N PRO A 261 -9.46 3.73 9.79
CA PRO A 261 -9.35 4.72 10.86
C PRO A 261 -10.24 4.46 12.08
N ASN A 262 -11.31 3.67 11.89
CA ASN A 262 -12.26 3.30 12.95
C ASN A 262 -12.01 1.88 13.54
N GLY A 263 -10.80 1.35 13.39
CA GLY A 263 -10.38 0.02 13.85
C GLY A 263 -10.50 -1.06 12.77
N GLY A 264 -9.59 -2.02 12.82
CA GLY A 264 -9.44 -3.06 11.81
C GLY A 264 -8.88 -2.58 10.48
N TYR A 265 -9.28 -3.22 9.38
CA TYR A 265 -8.60 -3.09 8.08
C TYR A 265 -9.60 -3.11 6.92
N TYR A 266 -9.19 -2.52 5.80
CA TYR A 266 -9.78 -2.73 4.49
C TYR A 266 -8.79 -3.42 3.56
N ALA A 267 -9.20 -4.51 2.92
CA ALA A 267 -8.39 -5.23 1.95
C ALA A 267 -9.03 -5.22 0.57
N ILE A 268 -8.20 -5.23 -0.46
CA ILE A 268 -8.60 -5.35 -1.87
C ILE A 268 -7.85 -6.50 -2.53
N GLY A 269 -8.49 -7.13 -3.52
CA GLY A 269 -7.85 -8.19 -4.27
C GLY A 269 -8.71 -8.69 -5.43
N THR A 270 -8.63 -9.98 -5.68
CA THR A 270 -9.31 -10.66 -6.79
C THR A 270 -10.12 -11.82 -6.26
N ALA A 271 -11.31 -12.02 -6.81
CA ALA A 271 -12.11 -13.22 -6.64
C ALA A 271 -12.60 -13.74 -7.98
N CYS A 272 -12.72 -15.06 -8.07
CA CYS A 272 -13.34 -15.74 -9.20
C CYS A 272 -14.81 -16.05 -8.92
N ASN A 273 -15.70 -15.67 -9.83
CA ASN A 273 -17.13 -15.87 -9.67
C ASN A 273 -17.65 -17.18 -10.32
N LYS A 274 -16.79 -18.06 -10.81
CA LYS A 274 -17.22 -19.34 -11.41
C LYS A 274 -17.56 -20.37 -10.32
N LYS A 275 -18.72 -20.99 -10.45
CA LYS A 275 -19.17 -22.10 -9.59
C LYS A 275 -18.46 -23.43 -9.84
N ASN A 276 -17.72 -23.59 -10.94
CA ASN A 276 -16.97 -24.80 -11.28
C ASN A 276 -15.48 -24.48 -11.30
N PRO A 277 -14.63 -25.36 -10.74
CA PRO A 277 -13.20 -25.20 -10.84
C PRO A 277 -12.82 -25.11 -12.33
N PRO A 278 -11.95 -24.14 -12.70
CA PRO A 278 -11.40 -24.13 -14.04
C PRO A 278 -10.64 -25.43 -14.27
N GLU A 279 -10.69 -25.95 -15.48
CA GLU A 279 -9.83 -27.06 -15.90
C GLU A 279 -8.37 -26.65 -15.72
N ALA A 280 -7.48 -27.62 -15.47
CA ALA A 280 -6.07 -27.37 -15.21
C ALA A 280 -5.46 -26.41 -16.26
N GLY A 281 -5.07 -25.21 -15.83
CA GLY A 281 -4.52 -24.16 -16.67
C GLY A 281 -5.40 -22.93 -16.90
N ASP A 282 -6.70 -22.96 -16.57
CA ASP A 282 -7.61 -21.79 -16.69
C ASP A 282 -7.77 -21.08 -15.33
N LEU A 283 -6.77 -20.30 -14.95
CA LEU A 283 -6.78 -19.40 -13.78
C LEU A 283 -7.86 -18.32 -13.98
N CYS A 284 -9.16 -18.67 -13.82
CA CYS A 284 -10.24 -17.69 -13.92
C CYS A 284 -10.10 -16.73 -15.11
N ALA A 285 -9.83 -17.23 -16.32
CA ALA A 285 -9.65 -16.40 -17.51
C ALA A 285 -10.86 -15.51 -17.83
N SER A 286 -12.01 -15.80 -17.22
CA SER A 286 -13.26 -15.05 -17.35
C SER A 286 -14.03 -15.05 -16.03
N ASN A 287 -14.73 -13.95 -15.71
CA ASN A 287 -15.54 -13.72 -14.49
C ASN A 287 -14.74 -13.41 -13.21
N MET A 288 -13.62 -12.71 -13.31
CA MET A 288 -12.98 -12.10 -12.14
C MET A 288 -13.71 -10.85 -11.69
N SER A 289 -13.75 -10.63 -10.38
CA SER A 289 -14.21 -9.41 -9.73
C SER A 289 -13.16 -8.87 -8.78
N ALA A 290 -13.17 -7.58 -8.54
CA ALA A 290 -12.38 -7.02 -7.46
C ALA A 290 -13.04 -7.39 -6.13
N LEU A 291 -12.28 -8.05 -5.25
CA LEU A 291 -12.69 -8.45 -3.92
C LEU A 291 -12.33 -7.36 -2.92
N TRP A 292 -13.33 -6.68 -2.36
CA TRP A 292 -13.17 -5.77 -1.23
C TRP A 292 -13.67 -6.42 0.05
N MET A 293 -12.94 -6.23 1.15
CA MET A 293 -13.32 -6.77 2.45
C MET A 293 -12.99 -5.80 3.57
N LYS A 294 -13.92 -5.67 4.53
CA LYS A 294 -13.70 -5.05 5.84
C LYS A 294 -13.42 -6.13 6.86
N ILE A 295 -12.36 -5.97 7.66
CA ILE A 295 -11.83 -6.96 8.60
C ILE A 295 -11.62 -6.27 9.95
N ASP A 296 -11.95 -6.92 11.06
CA ASP A 296 -11.65 -6.42 12.42
C ASP A 296 -10.20 -6.71 12.83
N ASP A 297 -9.77 -6.21 13.99
CA ASP A 297 -8.41 -6.39 14.52
C ASP A 297 -8.09 -7.86 14.87
N SER A 298 -9.11 -8.70 15.04
CA SER A 298 -8.99 -10.14 15.27
C SER A 298 -9.02 -10.96 13.97
N GLY A 299 -9.09 -10.30 12.82
CA GLY A 299 -9.15 -10.95 11.52
C GLY A 299 -10.54 -11.50 11.15
N ASN A 300 -11.64 -11.09 11.79
CA ASN A 300 -12.97 -11.53 11.37
C ASN A 300 -13.49 -10.63 10.26
N SER A 301 -14.16 -11.22 9.27
CA SER A 301 -14.80 -10.45 8.20
C SER A 301 -16.03 -9.72 8.73
N LEU A 302 -16.01 -8.40 8.63
CA LEU A 302 -17.15 -7.52 8.95
C LEU A 302 -18.00 -7.18 7.72
N GLY A 303 -17.56 -7.55 6.53
CA GLY A 303 -18.28 -7.36 5.28
C GLY A 303 -17.40 -7.63 4.07
N LYS A 304 -18.02 -8.18 3.03
CA LYS A 304 -17.37 -8.55 1.76
C LYS A 304 -18.21 -8.05 0.58
N LYS A 305 -17.53 -7.46 -0.42
CA LYS A 305 -18.13 -7.01 -1.68
C LYS A 305 -17.30 -7.47 -2.87
N HIS A 306 -18.00 -7.82 -3.95
CA HIS A 306 -17.42 -8.12 -5.24
C HIS A 306 -17.84 -7.02 -6.22
N TYR A 307 -16.85 -6.31 -6.78
CA TYR A 307 -17.11 -5.24 -7.74
C TYR A 307 -16.82 -5.73 -9.16
N THR A 308 -17.78 -5.50 -10.05
CA THR A 308 -17.72 -5.81 -11.48
C THR A 308 -18.05 -4.55 -12.27
N ILE A 309 -17.12 -3.60 -12.34
CA ILE A 309 -17.23 -2.36 -13.12
C ILE A 309 -17.01 -2.66 -14.61
N GLY A 310 -16.38 -3.78 -14.94
CA GLY A 310 -16.14 -4.33 -16.27
C GLY A 310 -16.11 -5.86 -16.25
N PRO A 311 -15.82 -6.54 -17.37
CA PRO A 311 -16.04 -7.99 -17.51
C PRO A 311 -15.09 -8.89 -16.70
N ASN A 312 -13.86 -8.46 -16.41
CA ASN A 312 -12.86 -9.24 -15.67
C ASN A 312 -11.95 -8.30 -14.89
N GLN A 313 -12.16 -8.22 -13.59
CA GLN A 313 -11.49 -7.23 -12.75
C GLN A 313 -10.61 -7.82 -11.68
N THR A 314 -9.52 -7.11 -11.40
CA THR A 314 -8.64 -7.32 -10.26
C THR A 314 -8.44 -5.98 -9.56
N GLY A 315 -8.59 -5.93 -8.23
CA GLY A 315 -8.12 -4.80 -7.43
C GLY A 315 -6.66 -5.00 -7.06
N PHE A 316 -5.80 -4.00 -7.28
CA PHE A 316 -4.35 -4.11 -7.02
C PHE A 316 -3.87 -3.26 -5.86
N SER A 317 -4.51 -2.11 -5.62
CA SER A 317 -4.11 -1.22 -4.53
C SER A 317 -5.32 -0.49 -3.98
N ILE A 318 -5.33 -0.26 -2.67
CA ILE A 318 -6.42 0.38 -1.92
C ILE A 318 -5.86 1.46 -1.00
N THR A 319 -6.63 2.52 -0.81
CA THR A 319 -6.34 3.56 0.19
C THR A 319 -7.64 4.05 0.82
N ASN A 320 -7.53 4.73 1.96
CA ASN A 320 -8.66 5.45 2.54
C ASN A 320 -8.98 6.71 1.72
N THR A 321 -10.16 7.27 1.91
CA THR A 321 -10.53 8.60 1.40
C THR A 321 -10.66 9.58 2.55
N SER A 322 -10.49 10.85 2.30
CA SER A 322 -10.74 11.92 3.29
C SER A 322 -12.18 11.96 3.81
N SER A 323 -13.12 11.37 3.07
CA SER A 323 -14.55 11.27 3.44
C SER A 323 -14.91 9.99 4.22
N GLY A 324 -13.92 9.21 4.68
CA GLY A 324 -14.13 8.02 5.51
C GLY A 324 -14.51 6.74 4.75
N GLY A 325 -14.46 6.75 3.42
CA GLY A 325 -14.59 5.57 2.57
C GLY A 325 -13.23 5.03 2.14
N THR A 326 -13.21 4.25 1.04
CA THR A 326 -11.99 3.74 0.41
C THR A 326 -11.95 4.07 -1.09
N ALA A 327 -10.75 4.12 -1.64
CA ALA A 327 -10.54 4.16 -3.07
C ALA A 327 -9.59 3.04 -3.47
N TRP A 328 -9.82 2.44 -4.63
CA TRP A 328 -8.95 1.38 -5.13
C TRP A 328 -8.74 1.48 -6.64
N VAL A 329 -7.65 0.91 -7.08
CA VAL A 329 -7.28 0.83 -8.50
C VAL A 329 -6.93 -0.59 -8.89
N GLY A 330 -7.01 -0.88 -10.19
CA GLY A 330 -6.73 -2.22 -10.66
C GLY A 330 -6.77 -2.38 -12.18
N LEU A 331 -7.14 -3.57 -12.60
CA LEU A 331 -7.15 -4.02 -13.98
C LEU A 331 -8.55 -4.48 -14.40
N ASN A 332 -8.95 -4.11 -15.61
CA ASN A 332 -10.03 -4.74 -16.36
C ASN A 332 -9.46 -5.42 -17.61
N LYS A 333 -9.76 -6.71 -17.80
CA LYS A 333 -9.43 -7.46 -19.03
C LYS A 333 -10.66 -7.54 -19.90
N LYS A 334 -10.63 -6.96 -21.09
CA LYS A 334 -11.72 -7.00 -22.06
C LYS A 334 -11.25 -7.72 -23.33
N LYS A 335 -11.95 -8.79 -23.74
CA LYS A 335 -11.71 -9.47 -25.00
C LYS A 335 -12.48 -8.78 -26.12
N VAL A 336 -11.77 -8.42 -27.19
CA VAL A 336 -12.33 -7.81 -28.40
C VAL A 336 -11.82 -8.62 -29.59
N GLY A 337 -12.66 -9.50 -30.14
CA GLY A 337 -12.23 -10.50 -31.12
C GLY A 337 -11.18 -11.43 -30.54
N SER A 338 -10.02 -11.54 -31.20
CA SER A 338 -8.85 -12.32 -30.74
C SER A 338 -7.94 -11.52 -29.78
N THR A 339 -8.14 -10.22 -29.63
CA THR A 339 -7.26 -9.34 -28.84
C THR A 339 -7.79 -9.19 -27.41
N THR A 340 -6.89 -9.28 -26.42
CA THR A 340 -7.21 -8.92 -25.04
C THR A 340 -6.71 -7.50 -24.74
N LEU A 341 -7.63 -6.62 -24.38
CA LEU A 341 -7.34 -5.26 -23.93
C LEU A 341 -7.18 -5.27 -22.41
N TYR A 342 -6.14 -4.59 -21.94
CA TYR A 342 -5.86 -4.37 -20.52
C TYR A 342 -6.11 -2.90 -20.21
N GLN A 343 -7.08 -2.62 -19.36
CA GLN A 343 -7.55 -1.28 -19.05
C GLN A 343 -7.38 -0.99 -17.57
N ALA A 344 -7.03 0.23 -17.20
CA ALA A 344 -6.99 0.66 -15.82
C ALA A 344 -8.40 0.83 -15.27
N VAL A 345 -8.61 0.38 -14.01
CA VAL A 345 -9.85 0.60 -13.25
C VAL A 345 -9.54 1.51 -12.08
N PHE A 346 -10.45 2.45 -11.85
CA PHE A 346 -10.47 3.36 -10.72
C PHE A 346 -11.83 3.27 -10.05
N ALA A 347 -11.87 3.19 -8.73
CA ALA A 347 -13.12 3.22 -7.99
C ALA A 347 -12.96 3.94 -6.64
N LYS A 348 -13.96 4.72 -6.27
CA LYS A 348 -14.09 5.37 -4.97
C LYS A 348 -15.40 4.89 -4.34
N LEU A 349 -15.32 4.48 -3.08
CA LEU A 349 -16.42 3.93 -2.31
C LEU A 349 -16.75 4.87 -1.16
N THR A 350 -18.02 4.93 -0.82
CA THR A 350 -18.49 5.57 0.42
C THR A 350 -18.10 4.75 1.66
N SER A 351 -18.31 5.30 2.84
CA SER A 351 -18.15 4.59 4.12
C SER A 351 -19.03 3.32 4.23
N THR A 352 -20.15 3.28 3.50
CA THR A 352 -21.09 2.13 3.42
C THR A 352 -20.80 1.21 2.24
N PRO A 353 -19.58 0.95 1.84
CA PRO A 353 -18.93 0.44 0.62
C PRO A 353 -19.83 0.40 -0.63
N THR A 354 -20.48 1.51 -0.91
CA THR A 354 -21.22 1.74 -2.16
C THR A 354 -20.31 2.50 -3.12
N VAL A 355 -20.31 2.11 -4.40
CA VAL A 355 -19.53 2.79 -5.43
C VAL A 355 -20.09 4.21 -5.62
N ASN A 356 -19.29 5.20 -5.28
CA ASN A 356 -19.59 6.62 -5.50
C ASN A 356 -19.04 7.10 -6.85
N TYR A 357 -17.89 6.56 -7.25
CA TYR A 357 -17.25 6.86 -8.53
C TYR A 357 -16.56 5.61 -9.06
N SER A 358 -16.68 5.35 -10.34
CA SER A 358 -15.87 4.33 -11.01
C SER A 358 -15.61 4.69 -12.46
N LYS A 359 -14.42 4.33 -12.95
CA LYS A 359 -14.01 4.55 -14.33
C LYS A 359 -13.11 3.42 -14.82
N VAL A 360 -13.37 2.96 -16.03
CA VAL A 360 -12.46 2.08 -16.78
C VAL A 360 -11.83 2.90 -17.89
N VAL A 361 -10.52 2.92 -17.94
CA VAL A 361 -9.76 3.79 -18.83
C VAL A 361 -8.79 2.96 -19.66
N ASP A 362 -8.84 3.18 -20.97
CA ASP A 362 -7.83 2.67 -21.89
C ASP A 362 -6.66 3.65 -21.95
N LEU A 363 -5.53 3.25 -21.38
CA LEU A 363 -4.29 4.04 -21.38
C LEU A 363 -3.28 3.51 -22.42
N GLY A 364 -3.76 2.75 -23.42
CA GLY A 364 -2.94 2.18 -24.50
C GLY A 364 -2.12 0.96 -24.11
N SER A 365 -1.81 0.78 -22.86
CA SER A 365 -1.21 -0.45 -22.29
C SER A 365 -1.18 -0.35 -20.77
N GLY A 366 -1.94 -1.16 -20.09
CA GLY A 366 -1.67 -1.41 -18.68
C GLY A 366 -2.80 -1.11 -17.72
N ASN A 367 -2.62 -1.73 -16.59
CA ASN A 367 -3.40 -1.65 -15.36
C ASN A 367 -3.00 -0.42 -14.54
N ALA A 368 -3.84 -0.04 -13.61
CA ALA A 368 -3.46 0.81 -12.50
C ALA A 368 -2.90 -0.07 -11.37
N THR A 369 -1.69 0.25 -10.89
CA THR A 369 -0.92 -0.61 -9.99
C THR A 369 -0.81 -0.07 -8.57
N SER A 370 -0.98 1.24 -8.37
CA SER A 370 -0.82 1.89 -7.07
C SER A 370 -1.75 3.09 -6.95
N ILE A 371 -2.33 3.26 -5.77
CA ILE A 371 -3.06 4.45 -5.34
C ILE A 371 -2.70 4.78 -3.90
N GLU A 372 -2.54 6.06 -3.59
CA GLU A 372 -2.38 6.56 -2.23
C GLU A 372 -3.14 7.87 -2.04
N LEU A 373 -3.75 8.03 -0.88
CA LEU A 373 -4.36 9.29 -0.46
C LEU A 373 -3.27 10.33 -0.20
N THR A 374 -3.40 11.50 -0.80
CA THR A 374 -2.49 12.62 -0.56
C THR A 374 -3.02 13.55 0.53
N LYS A 375 -2.12 14.31 1.18
CA LYS A 375 -2.45 15.19 2.33
C LYS A 375 -3.51 16.25 2.01
N ASP A 376 -3.67 16.61 0.75
CA ASP A 376 -4.71 17.51 0.25
C ASP A 376 -6.07 16.83 -0.01
N GLY A 377 -6.20 15.54 0.33
CA GLY A 377 -7.41 14.75 0.13
C GLY A 377 -7.60 14.17 -1.27
N GLY A 378 -6.70 14.46 -2.21
CA GLY A 378 -6.65 13.85 -3.53
C GLY A 378 -5.88 12.52 -3.52
N PHE A 379 -5.44 12.07 -4.72
CA PHE A 379 -4.73 10.79 -4.85
C PHE A 379 -3.51 10.93 -5.75
N ILE A 380 -2.46 10.17 -5.42
CA ILE A 380 -1.39 9.86 -6.37
C ILE A 380 -1.59 8.44 -6.89
N ILE A 381 -1.60 8.26 -8.21
CA ILE A 381 -1.97 7.01 -8.88
C ILE A 381 -0.92 6.67 -9.92
N VAL A 382 -0.54 5.40 -9.99
CA VAL A 382 0.27 4.85 -11.09
C VAL A 382 -0.62 4.00 -11.99
N ALA A 383 -0.69 4.34 -13.27
CA ALA A 383 -1.46 3.58 -14.24
C ALA A 383 -0.82 3.61 -15.63
N GLY A 384 -0.56 2.43 -16.19
CA GLY A 384 0.13 2.28 -17.48
C GLY A 384 1.53 2.91 -17.43
N LYS A 385 1.77 3.87 -18.33
CA LYS A 385 3.02 4.63 -18.43
C LYS A 385 2.92 6.01 -17.75
N ASN A 386 1.98 6.19 -16.83
CA ASN A 386 1.69 7.49 -16.27
C ASN A 386 1.61 7.47 -14.75
N VAL A 387 2.00 8.58 -14.15
CA VAL A 387 1.69 8.96 -12.79
C VAL A 387 0.69 10.11 -12.83
N PHE A 388 -0.41 9.96 -12.09
CA PHE A 388 -1.48 10.95 -11.99
C PHE A 388 -1.56 11.46 -10.56
N LYS A 389 -1.56 12.78 -10.39
CA LYS A 389 -2.09 13.44 -9.19
C LYS A 389 -3.49 13.92 -9.51
N THR A 390 -4.45 13.50 -8.70
CA THR A 390 -5.87 13.84 -8.86
C THR A 390 -6.36 14.65 -7.66
N ASP A 391 -7.53 15.26 -7.80
CA ASP A 391 -8.30 15.77 -6.68
C ASP A 391 -9.00 14.63 -5.90
N SER A 392 -9.79 15.01 -4.88
CA SER A 392 -10.56 14.07 -4.06
C SER A 392 -11.64 13.33 -4.87
N ASP A 393 -12.05 13.83 -6.03
CA ASP A 393 -13.04 13.19 -6.91
C ASP A 393 -12.41 12.27 -7.96
N MET A 394 -11.08 12.05 -7.87
CA MET A 394 -10.31 11.23 -8.81
C MET A 394 -10.34 11.77 -10.26
N LYS A 395 -10.43 13.09 -10.41
CA LYS A 395 -10.43 13.74 -11.72
C LYS A 395 -9.08 13.57 -12.41
N ILE A 396 -9.07 12.92 -13.57
CA ILE A 396 -7.86 12.64 -14.35
C ILE A 396 -7.73 13.65 -15.48
N PRO A 397 -6.67 14.51 -15.50
CA PRO A 397 -6.56 15.67 -16.37
C PRO A 397 -6.71 15.39 -17.88
N THR A 398 -6.13 14.29 -18.36
CA THR A 398 -6.08 13.98 -19.80
C THR A 398 -7.35 13.38 -20.39
N LEU A 399 -8.27 12.93 -19.56
CA LEU A 399 -9.52 12.34 -20.07
C LEU A 399 -10.58 13.38 -20.43
N GLU A 400 -10.40 14.61 -19.98
CA GLU A 400 -11.29 15.73 -20.32
C GLU A 400 -10.87 16.47 -21.60
N THR A 401 -9.58 16.44 -21.97
CA THR A 401 -9.07 17.17 -23.13
C THR A 401 -9.25 16.45 -24.46
N ASN A 402 -9.46 15.14 -24.48
CA ASN A 402 -9.66 14.36 -25.71
C ASN A 402 -11.11 14.31 -26.22
N CYS A 403 -12.04 14.99 -25.53
CA CYS A 403 -13.39 15.23 -26.03
C CYS A 403 -13.47 16.42 -27.03
N ASN A 404 -12.42 16.67 -27.81
CA ASN A 404 -12.46 17.67 -28.86
C ASN A 404 -13.20 17.15 -30.11
N ARG A 405 -14.34 17.75 -30.36
CA ARG A 405 -15.23 17.93 -31.51
C ARG A 405 -15.17 17.03 -32.75
N SER A 406 -14.20 16.14 -32.93
CA SER A 406 -14.10 15.30 -34.14
C SER A 406 -14.44 13.80 -33.92
N ASN A 407 -14.69 13.35 -32.69
CA ASN A 407 -15.06 11.96 -32.44
C ASN A 407 -16.11 11.81 -31.32
N LYS A 408 -17.38 12.12 -31.68
CA LYS A 408 -18.55 12.13 -30.79
C LYS A 408 -18.93 10.74 -30.23
N ASN A 409 -18.27 9.64 -30.62
CA ASN A 409 -18.68 8.29 -30.27
C ASN A 409 -17.93 7.67 -29.07
N HIS A 410 -17.07 8.43 -28.37
CA HIS A 410 -16.25 7.92 -27.24
C HIS A 410 -16.22 8.85 -26.03
N CYS A 411 -17.13 9.83 -25.96
CA CYS A 411 -17.35 10.59 -24.72
C CYS A 411 -18.46 9.91 -23.90
N PRO A 412 -18.30 9.86 -22.53
CA PRO A 412 -19.33 9.30 -21.65
C PRO A 412 -20.62 10.10 -21.68
#